data_6ae4ca440effaac55bbcbfa5621a17da
#
_entry.id   6ae4ca440effaac55bbcbfa5621a17da
#
_cell.length_a   1.000
_cell.length_b   1.000
_cell.length_c   1.000
_cell.angle_alpha   90.00
_cell.angle_beta   90.00
_cell.angle_gamma   90.00
#
_symmetry.space_group_name_H-M   'P 1'
#
loop_
_entity.id
_entity.type
_entity.pdbx_description
1 polymer ?
#
loop_
_entity_poly.entity_id
_entity_poly.type
_entity_poly.pdbx_seq_one_letter_code
_entity_poly.pdbx_strand_id
1 'polypeptide(L)'
;MNNREVIIQGEGILNLIPQRPPIVMVDSFFGIEENHSYSGLTVTADNIFCETRKLQEAGIIEHIAQSAAARIGFLYTRQGEKVPLGFIGSVDKLKIYDLPKIGMKLFTEITVVQEVFDITLISAQVKVEDKLIAE
;
A
#
# COMPACT_ATOMS: atom_id res chain seq x y z
N MET A 1 -3.22 16.22 7.34
CA MET A 1 -2.52 16.43 6.07
C MET A 1 -1.18 15.69 6.08
N ASN A 2 -0.85 15.05 4.98
CA ASN A 2 0.43 14.34 4.87
C ASN A 2 1.57 15.32 4.62
N ASN A 3 2.54 15.35 5.54
CA ASN A 3 3.73 16.20 5.43
C ASN A 3 4.98 15.39 5.05
N ARG A 4 4.82 14.12 4.75
CA ARG A 4 5.96 13.27 4.39
C ARG A 4 6.32 13.47 2.93
N GLU A 5 7.62 13.49 2.67
CA GLU A 5 8.11 13.58 1.31
C GLU A 5 8.14 12.20 0.66
N VAL A 6 7.80 12.15 -0.63
CA VAL A 6 7.88 10.91 -1.38
C VAL A 6 9.36 10.54 -1.57
N ILE A 7 9.69 9.27 -1.31
CA ILE A 7 11.05 8.75 -1.49
C ILE A 7 11.18 8.04 -2.83
N ILE A 8 10.17 7.22 -3.18
CA ILE A 8 10.17 6.46 -4.44
C ILE A 8 8.78 6.61 -5.05
N GLN A 9 8.71 6.86 -6.36
CA GLN A 9 7.44 6.98 -7.06
C GLN A 9 7.56 6.47 -8.49
N GLY A 10 6.41 6.25 -9.12
CA GLY A 10 6.32 5.79 -10.50
C GLY A 10 6.95 4.42 -10.67
N GLU A 11 7.73 4.27 -11.72
CA GLU A 11 8.33 2.98 -12.07
C GLU A 11 9.30 2.46 -10.99
N GLY A 12 9.85 3.34 -10.16
CA GLY A 12 10.74 2.94 -9.07
C GLY A 12 10.04 2.02 -8.07
N ILE A 13 8.73 2.11 -7.96
CA ILE A 13 7.96 1.24 -7.08
C ILE A 13 8.11 -0.23 -7.47
N LEU A 14 8.30 -0.52 -8.75
CA LEU A 14 8.42 -1.90 -9.25
C LEU A 14 9.65 -2.62 -8.68
N ASN A 15 10.63 -1.88 -8.16
CA ASN A 15 11.77 -2.47 -7.48
C ASN A 15 11.45 -2.93 -6.07
N LEU A 16 10.32 -2.51 -5.52
CA LEU A 16 9.92 -2.81 -4.15
C LEU A 16 8.90 -3.93 -4.06
N ILE A 17 8.10 -4.12 -5.10
CA ILE A 17 6.98 -5.07 -5.09
C ILE A 17 7.12 -6.07 -6.24
N PRO A 18 6.57 -7.30 -6.07
CA PRO A 18 6.61 -8.31 -7.15
C PRO A 18 5.53 -8.09 -8.21
N GLN A 19 4.46 -7.37 -7.88
CA GLN A 19 3.36 -7.15 -8.81
C GLN A 19 3.80 -6.29 -10.00
N ARG A 20 3.11 -6.43 -11.11
CA ARG A 20 3.38 -5.69 -12.35
C ARG A 20 2.07 -5.14 -12.92
N PRO A 21 2.15 -4.06 -13.72
CA PRO A 21 0.93 -3.55 -14.36
C PRO A 21 0.20 -4.66 -15.10
N PRO A 22 -1.14 -4.65 -15.11
CA PRO A 22 -2.02 -3.58 -14.64
C PRO A 22 -2.46 -3.68 -13.17
N ILE A 23 -1.96 -4.64 -12.39
CA ILE A 23 -2.45 -4.87 -11.03
C ILE A 23 -1.75 -4.02 -9.97
N VAL A 24 -0.78 -3.20 -10.34
CA VAL A 24 -0.03 -2.37 -9.39
C VAL A 24 -0.95 -1.33 -8.77
N MET A 25 -1.04 -1.35 -7.43
CA MET A 25 -1.91 -0.47 -6.65
C MET A 25 -1.13 0.40 -5.66
N VAL A 26 0.15 0.65 -5.91
CA VAL A 26 0.98 1.60 -5.16
C VAL A 26 1.78 2.39 -6.18
N ASP A 27 1.77 3.70 -6.09
CA ASP A 27 2.58 4.53 -6.99
C ASP A 27 3.59 5.42 -6.27
N SER A 28 3.57 5.41 -4.94
CA SER A 28 4.48 6.24 -4.15
C SER A 28 4.79 5.58 -2.81
N PHE A 29 6.01 5.78 -2.35
CA PHE A 29 6.48 5.25 -1.08
C PHE A 29 7.16 6.38 -0.31
N PHE A 30 6.76 6.59 0.93
CA PHE A 30 7.18 7.73 1.75
C PHE A 30 8.15 7.34 2.86
N GLY A 31 8.53 6.07 2.92
CA GLY A 31 9.55 5.63 3.87
C GLY A 31 9.02 4.86 5.04
N ILE A 32 9.94 4.60 5.96
CA ILE A 32 9.70 3.80 7.16
C ILE A 32 10.15 4.59 8.37
N GLU A 33 9.33 4.55 9.42
CA GLU A 33 9.68 5.10 10.72
C GLU A 33 9.32 4.06 11.76
N GLU A 34 10.34 3.44 12.35
CA GLU A 34 10.19 2.33 13.31
C GLU A 34 9.38 1.19 12.67
N ASN A 35 8.25 0.82 13.26
CA ASN A 35 7.38 -0.25 12.74
C ASN A 35 6.28 0.26 11.82
N HIS A 36 6.36 1.52 11.40
CA HIS A 36 5.39 2.15 10.50
C HIS A 36 6.00 2.38 9.13
N SER A 37 5.21 2.18 8.09
CA SER A 37 5.59 2.54 6.72
C SER A 37 4.44 3.24 6.03
N TYR A 38 4.77 4.02 4.98
CA TYR A 38 3.81 4.92 4.37
C TYR A 38 3.87 4.78 2.85
N SER A 39 2.71 4.58 2.26
CA SER A 39 2.56 4.39 0.81
C SER A 39 1.38 5.19 0.28
N GLY A 40 1.34 5.39 -1.02
CA GLY A 40 0.26 6.12 -1.65
C GLY A 40 -0.15 5.55 -2.99
N LEU A 41 -1.30 6.01 -3.45
CA LEU A 41 -1.84 5.67 -4.76
C LEU A 41 -2.74 6.80 -5.22
N THR A 42 -2.54 7.26 -6.46
CA THR A 42 -3.49 8.14 -7.12
C THR A 42 -4.45 7.27 -7.92
N VAL A 43 -5.76 7.44 -7.68
CA VAL A 43 -6.78 6.67 -8.38
C VAL A 43 -6.92 7.23 -9.79
N THR A 44 -6.64 6.42 -10.81
CA THR A 44 -6.70 6.84 -12.22
C THR A 44 -7.89 6.19 -12.92
N ALA A 45 -8.31 6.79 -14.03
CA ALA A 45 -9.47 6.31 -14.78
C ALA A 45 -9.26 4.92 -15.38
N ASP A 46 -8.00 4.55 -15.68
CA ASP A 46 -7.67 3.26 -16.28
C ASP A 46 -7.34 2.17 -15.25
N ASN A 47 -7.52 2.46 -13.97
CA ASN A 47 -7.27 1.48 -12.92
C ASN A 47 -8.25 0.33 -13.05
N ILE A 48 -7.74 -0.91 -13.09
CA ILE A 48 -8.57 -2.09 -13.34
C ILE A 48 -9.57 -2.38 -12.21
N PHE A 49 -9.34 -1.82 -11.02
CA PHE A 49 -10.24 -2.00 -9.88
C PHE A 49 -11.26 -0.85 -9.76
N CYS A 50 -11.27 0.09 -10.71
CA CYS A 50 -12.26 1.17 -10.71
C CYS A 50 -13.53 0.74 -11.41
N GLU A 51 -14.66 1.08 -10.82
CA GLU A 51 -15.98 0.88 -11.37
C GLU A 51 -16.85 2.03 -10.92
N THR A 52 -17.68 2.55 -11.83
CA THR A 52 -18.51 3.74 -11.54
C THR A 52 -17.69 4.91 -11.00
N ARG A 53 -16.49 5.11 -11.56
CA ARG A 53 -15.55 6.20 -11.25
C ARG A 53 -14.99 6.16 -9.83
N LYS A 54 -15.02 4.98 -9.18
CA LYS A 54 -14.49 4.78 -7.84
C LYS A 54 -13.64 3.53 -7.77
N LEU A 55 -12.58 3.59 -6.98
CA LEU A 55 -11.78 2.41 -6.66
C LEU A 55 -12.62 1.51 -5.76
N GLN A 56 -12.79 0.25 -6.17
CA GLN A 56 -13.61 -0.71 -5.44
C GLN A 56 -12.84 -1.36 -4.29
N GLU A 57 -13.55 -2.11 -3.45
CA GLU A 57 -12.99 -2.74 -2.25
C GLU A 57 -11.79 -3.61 -2.57
N ALA A 58 -11.86 -4.41 -3.65
CA ALA A 58 -10.75 -5.27 -4.04
C ALA A 58 -9.48 -4.46 -4.32
N GLY A 59 -9.63 -3.26 -4.91
CA GLY A 59 -8.49 -2.38 -5.17
C GLY A 59 -7.88 -1.83 -3.89
N ILE A 60 -8.71 -1.52 -2.91
CA ILE A 60 -8.23 -1.05 -1.61
C ILE A 60 -7.46 -2.17 -0.89
N ILE A 61 -7.98 -3.38 -0.91
CA ILE A 61 -7.32 -4.54 -0.32
C ILE A 61 -5.97 -4.79 -0.99
N GLU A 62 -5.94 -4.75 -2.32
CA GLU A 62 -4.72 -4.94 -3.08
C GLU A 62 -3.70 -3.82 -2.79
N HIS A 63 -4.17 -2.59 -2.66
CA HIS A 63 -3.32 -1.46 -2.28
C HIS A 63 -2.68 -1.66 -0.91
N ILE A 64 -3.45 -2.11 0.07
CA ILE A 64 -2.94 -2.39 1.41
C ILE A 64 -1.88 -3.49 1.36
N ALA A 65 -2.16 -4.58 0.64
CA ALA A 65 -1.23 -5.69 0.48
C ALA A 65 0.08 -5.25 -0.14
N GLN A 66 0.00 -4.47 -1.20
CA GLN A 66 1.18 -3.98 -1.90
C GLN A 66 1.93 -2.95 -1.07
N SER A 67 1.23 -2.17 -0.26
CA SER A 67 1.86 -1.23 0.67
C SER A 67 2.71 -1.98 1.70
N ALA A 68 2.22 -3.10 2.22
CA ALA A 68 2.99 -3.95 3.12
C ALA A 68 4.19 -4.57 2.39
N ALA A 69 3.98 -5.03 1.15
CA ALA A 69 5.07 -5.59 0.34
C ALA A 69 6.14 -4.54 0.06
N ALA A 70 5.74 -3.30 -0.20
CA ALA A 70 6.68 -2.21 -0.48
C ALA A 70 7.61 -1.95 0.72
N ARG A 71 7.09 -2.06 1.94
CA ARG A 71 7.92 -1.95 3.14
C ARG A 71 9.03 -3.01 3.13
N ILE A 72 8.66 -4.25 2.89
CA ILE A 72 9.61 -5.37 2.86
C ILE A 72 10.63 -5.16 1.73
N GLY A 73 10.13 -4.79 0.55
CA GLY A 73 10.98 -4.53 -0.61
C GLY A 73 12.00 -3.42 -0.34
N PHE A 74 11.57 -2.35 0.31
CA PHE A 74 12.45 -1.24 0.65
C PHE A 74 13.56 -1.67 1.62
N LEU A 75 13.21 -2.44 2.66
CA LEU A 75 14.18 -2.91 3.64
C LEU A 75 15.23 -3.81 3.00
N TYR A 76 14.82 -4.76 2.17
CA TYR A 76 15.75 -5.69 1.53
C TYR A 76 16.61 -4.99 0.46
N THR A 77 16.02 -4.10 -0.32
CA THR A 77 16.74 -3.35 -1.35
C THR A 77 17.83 -2.47 -0.72
N ARG A 78 17.53 -1.85 0.41
CA ARG A 78 18.52 -1.03 1.13
C ARG A 78 19.71 -1.84 1.59
N GLN A 79 19.52 -3.10 1.91
CA GLN A 79 20.58 -4.00 2.37
C GLN A 79 21.29 -4.68 1.20
N GLY A 80 20.87 -4.42 -0.04
CA GLY A 80 21.42 -5.08 -1.20
C GLY A 80 21.01 -6.55 -1.31
N GLU A 81 19.95 -6.94 -0.61
CA GLU A 81 19.47 -8.32 -0.59
C GLU A 81 18.30 -8.50 -1.55
N LYS A 82 18.12 -9.76 -1.97
CA LYS A 82 16.98 -10.12 -2.83
C LYS A 82 15.70 -10.07 -2.02
N VAL A 83 14.68 -9.42 -2.60
CA VAL A 83 13.37 -9.31 -1.95
C VAL A 83 12.68 -10.66 -1.93
N PRO A 84 12.26 -11.17 -0.75
CA PRO A 84 11.53 -12.43 -0.70
C PRO A 84 10.12 -12.27 -1.27
N LEU A 85 9.59 -13.37 -1.82
CA LEU A 85 8.23 -13.42 -2.28
C LEU A 85 7.30 -13.59 -1.06
N GLY A 86 6.28 -12.74 -0.96
CA GLY A 86 5.33 -12.78 0.13
C GLY A 86 3.91 -12.97 -0.35
N PHE A 87 3.08 -13.55 0.50
CA PHE A 87 1.68 -13.79 0.20
C PHE A 87 0.82 -13.32 1.36
N ILE A 88 -0.40 -12.84 1.03
CA ILE A 88 -1.39 -12.58 2.05
C ILE A 88 -2.01 -13.92 2.46
N GLY A 89 -1.93 -14.24 3.76
CA GLY A 89 -2.55 -15.43 4.30
C GLY A 89 -4.02 -15.21 4.63
N SER A 90 -4.36 -14.04 5.16
CA SER A 90 -5.75 -13.72 5.50
C SER A 90 -5.92 -12.22 5.70
N VAL A 91 -7.17 -11.80 5.59
CA VAL A 91 -7.60 -10.43 5.91
C VAL A 91 -8.65 -10.52 7.00
N ASP A 92 -8.43 -9.83 8.09
CA ASP A 92 -9.31 -9.89 9.24
C ASP A 92 -9.71 -8.48 9.67
N LYS A 93 -10.96 -8.34 10.10
CA LYS A 93 -11.50 -7.09 10.66
C LYS A 93 -11.36 -5.88 9.74
N LEU A 94 -11.33 -6.10 8.44
CA LEU A 94 -11.26 -4.99 7.48
C LEU A 94 -12.58 -4.22 7.49
N LYS A 95 -12.48 -2.91 7.59
CA LYS A 95 -13.62 -1.99 7.48
C LYS A 95 -13.33 -0.98 6.39
N ILE A 96 -14.25 -0.83 5.47
CA ILE A 96 -14.17 0.17 4.39
C ILE A 96 -15.33 1.12 4.58
N TYR A 97 -15.00 2.39 4.80
CA TYR A 97 -16.01 3.41 5.11
C TYR A 97 -16.43 4.20 3.88
N ASP A 98 -15.55 4.29 2.88
CA ASP A 98 -15.82 5.05 1.68
C ASP A 98 -14.94 4.53 0.54
N LEU A 99 -15.40 4.71 -0.70
CA LEU A 99 -14.63 4.33 -1.89
C LEU A 99 -14.07 5.60 -2.54
N PRO A 100 -12.75 5.68 -2.74
CA PRO A 100 -12.16 6.89 -3.31
C PRO A 100 -12.45 7.02 -4.79
N LYS A 101 -12.71 8.26 -5.21
CA LYS A 101 -13.02 8.60 -6.60
C LYS A 101 -11.76 8.77 -7.42
N ILE A 102 -11.91 8.68 -8.74
CA ILE A 102 -10.83 9.00 -9.69
C ILE A 102 -10.28 10.39 -9.37
N GLY A 103 -8.96 10.50 -9.35
CA GLY A 103 -8.25 11.74 -9.03
C GLY A 103 -7.87 11.88 -7.56
N MET A 104 -8.47 11.10 -6.68
CA MET A 104 -8.12 11.14 -5.27
C MET A 104 -6.84 10.37 -5.00
N LYS A 105 -6.14 10.78 -3.96
CA LYS A 105 -4.87 10.16 -3.55
C LYS A 105 -5.07 9.46 -2.22
N LEU A 106 -4.73 8.17 -2.19
CA LEU A 106 -4.68 7.40 -0.95
C LEU A 106 -3.34 7.63 -0.28
N PHE A 107 -3.37 7.78 1.02
CA PHE A 107 -2.18 7.77 1.86
C PHE A 107 -2.39 6.72 2.94
N THR A 108 -1.49 5.73 2.98
CA THR A 108 -1.70 4.55 3.80
C THR A 108 -0.53 4.35 4.75
N GLU A 109 -0.88 4.17 6.01
CA GLU A 109 0.07 3.78 7.04
C GLU A 109 -0.08 2.29 7.31
N ILE A 110 1.03 1.57 7.20
CA ILE A 110 1.13 0.16 7.58
C ILE A 110 1.90 0.11 8.89
N THR A 111 1.33 -0.57 9.88
CA THR A 111 1.99 -0.78 11.16
C THR A 111 2.24 -2.27 11.34
N VAL A 112 3.49 -2.65 11.59
CA VAL A 112 3.82 -4.03 11.92
C VAL A 112 3.46 -4.25 13.39
N VAL A 113 2.50 -5.13 13.63
CA VAL A 113 2.00 -5.41 14.98
C VAL A 113 2.81 -6.53 15.62
N GLN A 114 3.13 -7.56 14.82
CA GLN A 114 3.82 -8.74 15.34
C GLN A 114 4.47 -9.49 14.19
N GLU A 115 5.66 -10.00 14.44
CA GLU A 115 6.34 -10.92 13.52
C GLU A 115 6.68 -12.19 14.26
N VAL A 116 6.20 -13.33 13.76
CA VAL A 116 6.47 -14.65 14.34
C VAL A 116 6.86 -15.58 13.19
N PHE A 117 8.11 -16.03 13.19
CA PHE A 117 8.67 -16.85 12.10
C PHE A 117 8.56 -16.09 10.79
N ASP A 118 7.89 -16.68 9.79
CA ASP A 118 7.72 -16.06 8.47
C ASP A 118 6.38 -15.36 8.32
N ILE A 119 5.63 -15.20 9.43
CA ILE A 119 4.32 -14.56 9.40
C ILE A 119 4.42 -13.19 10.02
N THR A 120 3.95 -12.17 9.28
CA THR A 120 3.89 -10.80 9.75
C THR A 120 2.43 -10.39 9.89
N LEU A 121 2.06 -9.94 11.07
CA LEU A 121 0.75 -9.35 11.31
C LEU A 121 0.88 -7.85 11.21
N ILE A 122 0.08 -7.25 10.34
CA ILE A 122 0.08 -5.80 10.15
C ILE A 122 -1.30 -5.24 10.41
N SER A 123 -1.36 -3.95 10.72
CA SER A 123 -2.59 -3.16 10.64
C SER A 123 -2.38 -2.05 9.63
N ALA A 124 -3.47 -1.56 9.05
CA ALA A 124 -3.42 -0.54 8.03
C ALA A 124 -4.44 0.55 8.31
N GLN A 125 -4.09 1.78 7.94
CA GLN A 125 -5.03 2.91 7.91
C GLN A 125 -4.89 3.60 6.57
N VAL A 126 -5.99 3.68 5.82
CA VAL A 126 -6.02 4.31 4.50
C VAL A 126 -6.79 5.61 4.61
N LYS A 127 -6.15 6.70 4.21
CA LYS A 127 -6.76 8.05 4.27
C LYS A 127 -6.76 8.68 2.89
N VAL A 128 -7.78 9.49 2.66
CA VAL A 128 -7.82 10.45 1.55
C VAL A 128 -7.88 11.82 2.21
N GLU A 129 -6.85 12.65 1.95
CA GLU A 129 -6.59 13.87 2.70
C GLU A 129 -6.46 13.48 4.17
N ASP A 130 -7.27 13.94 5.09
CA ASP A 130 -7.17 13.53 6.49
C ASP A 130 -8.32 12.62 6.92
N LYS A 131 -9.13 12.16 5.95
CA LYS A 131 -10.28 11.33 6.24
C LYS A 131 -9.93 9.86 6.14
N LEU A 132 -10.18 9.11 7.22
CA LEU A 132 -10.00 7.66 7.22
C LEU A 132 -11.09 7.02 6.35
N ILE A 133 -10.67 6.26 5.33
CA ILE A 133 -11.61 5.58 4.44
C ILE A 133 -11.58 4.05 4.59
N ALA A 134 -10.54 3.51 5.18
CA ALA A 134 -10.44 2.07 5.43
C ALA A 134 -9.42 1.79 6.52
N GLU A 135 -9.59 0.64 7.21
CA GLU A 135 -8.65 0.18 8.22
C GLU A 135 -8.77 -1.32 8.48
#